data_33ed268f655b00b2a78695ac213bb03e
#
_entry.id   33ed268f655b00b2a78695ac213bb03e
#
_cell.length_a   1.000
_cell.length_b   1.000
_cell.length_c   1.000
_cell.angle_alpha   90.00
_cell.angle_beta   90.00
_cell.angle_gamma   90.00
#
_symmetry.space_group_name_H-M   'P 1'
#
loop_
_entity.id
_entity.type
_entity.pdbx_description
1 polymer ?
#
loop_
_entity_poly.entity_id
_entity_poly.type
_entity_poly.pdbx_seq_one_letter_code
_entity_poly.pdbx_strand_id
1 'polypeptide(L)'
;MADHRDPAHWAGLRRGLAVPCFADDPADLVRLGIAAERAGFDGYFLWDHLVHSDSGEGPPIVDPWQVLAVVAARTSRIKLGTMITPVARRRPWKLAKEVTTLDLLSGGRVILGVGLGDPARAEFGLFGESADRHVRAELLDEGLDVLAGLWTGQLFSYQGKHFTVGPVRFSPRPVQRPRVPIWVGGIVHSGGLLARTARRVAGVHAPSGPVARAARWDGFVPIHPGRPGDRATVGEIAAARDKIAGLRGTAADFDIAVWGELGSAGRVAARLPGYRDAGATWWLESPGARPGWLDAARERLQRGPEIPQ
;
A
#
# COMPACT_ATOMS: atom_id res chain seq x y z
N MET A 1 -2.93 -22.67 -25.99
CA MET A 1 -2.84 -21.36 -25.31
C MET A 1 -2.40 -21.64 -23.89
N ALA A 2 -1.17 -21.28 -23.52
CA ALA A 2 -0.68 -21.48 -22.15
C ALA A 2 -1.55 -20.62 -21.19
N ASP A 3 -1.96 -21.21 -20.08
CA ASP A 3 -2.72 -20.50 -19.05
C ASP A 3 -1.79 -19.45 -18.42
N HIS A 4 -2.02 -18.17 -18.76
CA HIS A 4 -1.23 -17.02 -18.29
C HIS A 4 -1.33 -16.80 -16.76
N ARG A 5 -1.96 -17.71 -16.04
CA ARG A 5 -2.18 -17.71 -14.58
C ARG A 5 -1.22 -18.63 -13.83
N ASP A 6 -0.23 -19.24 -14.52
CA ASP A 6 0.72 -20.11 -13.85
C ASP A 6 1.65 -19.29 -12.94
N PRO A 7 1.58 -19.48 -11.60
CA PRO A 7 2.48 -18.82 -10.65
C PRO A 7 3.96 -19.11 -10.89
N ALA A 8 4.27 -20.21 -11.59
CA ALA A 8 5.64 -20.60 -11.92
C ALA A 8 6.37 -19.52 -12.76
N HIS A 9 5.66 -18.78 -13.60
CA HIS A 9 6.26 -17.73 -14.45
C HIS A 9 6.80 -16.53 -13.68
N TRP A 10 6.24 -16.25 -12.49
CA TRP A 10 6.65 -15.13 -11.62
C TRP A 10 7.35 -15.59 -10.36
N ALA A 11 7.96 -16.77 -10.42
CA ALA A 11 8.62 -17.38 -9.27
C ALA A 11 7.69 -17.50 -8.04
N GLY A 12 6.37 -17.61 -8.25
CA GLY A 12 5.37 -17.66 -7.18
C GLY A 12 4.98 -16.30 -6.57
N LEU A 13 5.47 -15.18 -7.11
CA LEU A 13 5.07 -13.84 -6.68
C LEU A 13 3.78 -13.40 -7.37
N ARG A 14 2.89 -12.75 -6.63
CA ARG A 14 1.75 -12.01 -7.20
C ARG A 14 2.23 -10.71 -7.84
N ARG A 15 1.57 -10.28 -8.90
CA ARG A 15 1.91 -9.08 -9.66
C ARG A 15 0.92 -7.97 -9.41
N GLY A 16 1.40 -6.83 -8.94
CA GLY A 16 0.63 -5.61 -8.86
C GLY A 16 1.13 -4.55 -9.85
N LEU A 17 0.21 -3.76 -10.37
CA LEU A 17 0.52 -2.51 -11.04
C LEU A 17 0.21 -1.37 -10.06
N ALA A 18 1.23 -0.60 -9.68
CA ALA A 18 1.09 0.51 -8.75
C ALA A 18 1.48 1.82 -9.44
N VAL A 19 0.51 2.71 -9.66
CA VAL A 19 0.68 3.90 -10.47
C VAL A 19 0.28 5.19 -9.74
N PRO A 20 0.84 6.34 -10.13
CA PRO A 20 0.40 7.63 -9.64
C PRO A 20 -1.09 7.88 -9.90
N CYS A 21 -1.72 8.69 -9.03
CA CYS A 21 -3.06 9.24 -9.27
C CYS A 21 -3.02 10.56 -10.09
N PHE A 22 -1.95 10.77 -10.86
CA PHE A 22 -1.70 11.97 -11.64
C PHE A 22 -2.37 11.85 -13.01
N ALA A 23 -3.50 12.52 -13.20
CA ALA A 23 -4.24 12.49 -14.45
C ALA A 23 -5.13 13.73 -14.57
N ASP A 24 -5.25 14.28 -15.79
CA ASP A 24 -6.26 15.28 -16.13
C ASP A 24 -7.65 14.63 -16.25
N ASP A 25 -7.71 13.44 -16.85
CA ASP A 25 -8.93 12.66 -17.01
C ASP A 25 -8.87 11.38 -16.12
N PRO A 26 -9.71 11.28 -15.07
CA PRO A 26 -9.74 10.09 -14.23
C PRO A 26 -10.12 8.81 -15.00
N ALA A 27 -10.77 8.94 -16.17
CA ALA A 27 -11.09 7.80 -17.01
C ALA A 27 -9.84 7.08 -17.54
N ASP A 28 -8.70 7.74 -17.65
CA ASP A 28 -7.43 7.12 -18.02
C ASP A 28 -6.99 6.07 -16.98
N LEU A 29 -7.08 6.42 -15.71
CA LEU A 29 -6.76 5.49 -14.61
C LEU A 29 -7.77 4.33 -14.53
N VAL A 30 -9.05 4.60 -14.81
CA VAL A 30 -10.07 3.54 -14.89
C VAL A 30 -9.73 2.58 -16.04
N ARG A 31 -9.43 3.10 -17.23
CA ARG A 31 -9.04 2.27 -18.39
C ARG A 31 -7.80 1.43 -18.08
N LEU A 32 -6.82 2.02 -17.39
CA LEU A 32 -5.59 1.34 -17.00
C LEU A 32 -5.86 0.18 -16.03
N GLY A 33 -6.71 0.37 -15.01
CA GLY A 33 -7.08 -0.67 -14.04
C GLY A 33 -7.81 -1.85 -14.71
N ILE A 34 -8.74 -1.57 -15.64
CA ILE A 34 -9.43 -2.60 -16.43
C ILE A 34 -8.43 -3.35 -17.33
N ALA A 35 -7.51 -2.63 -17.97
CA ALA A 35 -6.48 -3.23 -18.81
C ALA A 35 -5.51 -4.09 -17.99
N ALA A 36 -5.16 -3.69 -16.75
CA ALA A 36 -4.32 -4.47 -15.87
C ALA A 36 -4.95 -5.84 -15.52
N GLU A 37 -6.27 -5.88 -15.23
CA GLU A 37 -6.96 -7.16 -15.03
C GLU A 37 -6.92 -8.03 -16.28
N ARG A 38 -7.15 -7.47 -17.46
CA ARG A 38 -7.09 -8.19 -18.74
C ARG A 38 -5.69 -8.71 -19.06
N ALA A 39 -4.66 -7.93 -18.70
CA ALA A 39 -3.26 -8.32 -18.84
C ALA A 39 -2.78 -9.32 -17.77
N GLY A 40 -3.66 -9.83 -16.90
CA GLY A 40 -3.34 -10.88 -15.94
C GLY A 40 -2.67 -10.40 -14.65
N PHE A 41 -2.69 -9.11 -14.34
CA PHE A 41 -2.23 -8.62 -13.05
C PHE A 41 -3.15 -9.07 -11.91
N ASP A 42 -2.55 -9.33 -10.74
CA ASP A 42 -3.26 -9.72 -9.50
C ASP A 42 -3.73 -8.53 -8.70
N GLY A 43 -3.10 -7.36 -8.86
CA GLY A 43 -3.44 -6.14 -8.15
C GLY A 43 -3.28 -4.86 -8.98
N TYR A 44 -4.14 -3.89 -8.72
CA TYR A 44 -4.08 -2.53 -9.24
C TYR A 44 -4.15 -1.55 -8.08
N PHE A 45 -3.10 -0.73 -7.93
CA PHE A 45 -2.95 0.17 -6.80
C PHE A 45 -2.67 1.58 -7.27
N LEU A 46 -3.34 2.55 -6.64
CA LEU A 46 -3.14 3.96 -6.91
C LEU A 46 -2.40 4.66 -5.77
N TRP A 47 -1.51 5.57 -6.11
CA TRP A 47 -0.96 6.48 -5.12
C TRP A 47 -2.09 7.37 -4.57
N ASP A 48 -1.93 7.86 -3.34
CA ASP A 48 -2.91 8.71 -2.68
C ASP A 48 -2.23 10.01 -2.24
N HIS A 49 -2.27 11.00 -3.13
CA HIS A 49 -1.72 12.34 -2.92
C HIS A 49 -2.81 13.40 -3.01
N LEU A 50 -2.59 14.53 -2.34
CA LEU A 50 -3.32 15.79 -2.54
C LEU A 50 -2.51 16.75 -3.42
N VAL A 51 -1.24 16.93 -3.06
CA VAL A 51 -0.26 17.74 -3.79
C VAL A 51 1.09 17.04 -3.72
N HIS A 52 1.74 16.89 -4.86
CA HIS A 52 3.01 16.13 -4.93
C HIS A 52 4.26 17.02 -4.93
N SER A 53 4.12 18.30 -4.61
CA SER A 53 5.23 19.26 -4.60
C SER A 53 5.12 20.21 -3.43
N ASP A 54 6.24 20.44 -2.76
CA ASP A 54 6.34 21.42 -1.65
C ASP A 54 6.15 22.87 -2.10
N SER A 55 6.22 23.17 -3.39
CA SER A 55 5.88 24.49 -3.96
C SER A 55 4.36 24.74 -4.01
N GLY A 56 3.54 23.69 -3.88
CA GLY A 56 2.09 23.75 -4.09
C GLY A 56 1.70 23.61 -5.58
N GLU A 57 2.68 23.55 -6.47
CA GLU A 57 2.48 23.31 -7.89
C GLU A 57 2.85 21.86 -8.24
N GLY A 58 2.17 21.27 -9.20
CA GLY A 58 2.44 19.88 -9.58
C GLY A 58 1.50 19.37 -10.66
N PRO A 59 1.59 18.10 -11.00
CA PRO A 59 0.66 17.49 -11.95
C PRO A 59 -0.76 17.51 -11.39
N PRO A 60 -1.78 17.47 -12.25
CA PRO A 60 -3.16 17.27 -11.82
C PRO A 60 -3.31 15.94 -11.07
N ILE A 61 -3.99 15.96 -9.95
CA ILE A 61 -4.17 14.80 -9.06
C ILE A 61 -5.66 14.56 -8.90
N VAL A 62 -6.08 13.31 -9.12
CA VAL A 62 -7.46 12.87 -8.91
C VAL A 62 -7.56 12.00 -7.65
N ASP A 63 -8.75 11.98 -7.03
CA ASP A 63 -8.98 11.13 -5.85
C ASP A 63 -8.93 9.64 -6.23
N PRO A 64 -7.99 8.85 -5.67
CA PRO A 64 -7.82 7.45 -6.03
C PRO A 64 -8.99 6.58 -5.59
N TRP A 65 -9.68 6.91 -4.50
CA TRP A 65 -10.79 6.10 -3.98
C TRP A 65 -12.00 6.12 -4.92
N GLN A 66 -12.27 7.28 -5.56
CA GLN A 66 -13.33 7.40 -6.55
C GLN A 66 -12.99 6.60 -7.82
N VAL A 67 -11.76 6.68 -8.29
CA VAL A 67 -11.28 5.90 -9.43
C VAL A 67 -11.38 4.40 -9.14
N LEU A 68 -10.89 3.94 -7.99
CA LEU A 68 -10.92 2.54 -7.58
C LEU A 68 -12.35 1.99 -7.47
N ALA A 69 -13.33 2.81 -7.07
CA ALA A 69 -14.73 2.40 -7.03
C ALA A 69 -15.26 2.07 -8.43
N VAL A 70 -14.92 2.89 -9.43
CA VAL A 70 -15.31 2.63 -10.83
C VAL A 70 -14.58 1.40 -11.37
N VAL A 71 -13.30 1.23 -11.08
CA VAL A 71 -12.54 0.02 -11.47
C VAL A 71 -13.14 -1.22 -10.82
N ALA A 72 -13.52 -1.16 -9.54
CA ALA A 72 -14.16 -2.27 -8.83
C ALA A 72 -15.44 -2.76 -9.52
N ALA A 73 -16.26 -1.81 -9.99
CA ALA A 73 -17.52 -2.12 -10.69
C ALA A 73 -17.32 -2.69 -12.12
N ARG A 74 -16.12 -2.56 -12.68
CA ARG A 74 -15.77 -2.95 -14.07
C ARG A 74 -14.80 -4.12 -14.15
N THR A 75 -14.39 -4.66 -13.01
CA THR A 75 -13.47 -5.78 -12.86
C THR A 75 -14.04 -6.82 -11.89
N SER A 76 -13.53 -8.05 -11.92
CA SER A 76 -14.07 -9.14 -11.12
C SER A 76 -13.04 -9.89 -10.25
N ARG A 77 -11.76 -9.77 -10.56
CA ARG A 77 -10.69 -10.59 -9.98
C ARG A 77 -9.60 -9.77 -9.32
N ILE A 78 -9.14 -8.71 -9.97
CA ILE A 78 -7.98 -7.94 -9.56
C ILE A 78 -8.17 -7.33 -8.16
N LYS A 79 -7.15 -7.46 -7.31
CA LYS A 79 -7.12 -6.75 -6.02
C LYS A 79 -6.96 -5.25 -6.25
N LEU A 80 -7.55 -4.44 -5.38
CA LEU A 80 -7.65 -3.00 -5.54
C LEU A 80 -7.22 -2.31 -4.25
N GLY A 81 -6.55 -1.18 -4.36
CA GLY A 81 -6.23 -0.40 -3.16
C GLY A 81 -5.35 0.80 -3.43
N THR A 82 -4.98 1.46 -2.36
CA THR A 82 -4.04 2.57 -2.41
C THR A 82 -2.64 2.14 -1.99
N MET A 83 -1.64 2.73 -2.60
CA MET A 83 -0.24 2.45 -2.31
C MET A 83 0.55 3.77 -2.33
N ILE A 84 0.33 4.64 -1.31
CA ILE A 84 -0.13 4.37 0.05
C ILE A 84 -1.04 5.51 0.51
N THR A 85 -2.10 5.24 1.28
CA THR A 85 -2.93 6.28 1.92
C THR A 85 -2.24 6.84 3.17
N PRO A 86 -2.01 8.15 3.26
CA PRO A 86 -1.60 8.83 4.49
C PRO A 86 -2.78 8.94 5.47
N VAL A 87 -2.85 8.02 6.44
CA VAL A 87 -3.98 7.96 7.38
C VAL A 87 -4.08 9.22 8.24
N ALA A 88 -2.93 9.84 8.57
CA ALA A 88 -2.89 11.01 9.45
C ALA A 88 -3.67 12.23 8.91
N ARG A 89 -3.86 12.37 7.59
CA ARG A 89 -4.68 13.45 7.00
C ARG A 89 -6.15 13.10 6.83
N ARG A 90 -6.57 11.91 7.29
CA ARG A 90 -7.95 11.43 7.13
C ARG A 90 -8.64 11.23 8.47
N ARG A 91 -9.93 11.50 8.53
CA ARG A 91 -10.74 11.06 9.68
C ARG A 91 -10.91 9.54 9.60
N PRO A 92 -10.49 8.76 10.63
CA PRO A 92 -10.50 7.29 10.55
C PRO A 92 -11.88 6.70 10.21
N TRP A 93 -12.95 7.25 10.78
CA TRP A 93 -14.32 6.79 10.50
C TRP A 93 -14.79 7.08 9.08
N LYS A 94 -14.28 8.17 8.44
CA LYS A 94 -14.57 8.44 7.04
C LYS A 94 -13.82 7.47 6.13
N LEU A 95 -12.54 7.26 6.39
CA LEU A 95 -11.74 6.27 5.68
C LEU A 95 -12.31 4.85 5.86
N ALA A 96 -12.79 4.50 7.08
CA ALA A 96 -13.45 3.24 7.33
C ALA A 96 -14.67 3.03 6.41
N LYS A 97 -15.47 4.08 6.14
CA LYS A 97 -16.61 4.01 5.22
C LYS A 97 -16.18 3.86 3.76
N GLU A 98 -15.18 4.62 3.33
CA GLU A 98 -14.64 4.55 1.97
C GLU A 98 -14.15 3.15 1.65
N VAL A 99 -13.29 2.63 2.53
CA VAL A 99 -12.73 1.27 2.39
C VAL A 99 -13.80 0.19 2.44
N THR A 100 -14.73 0.28 3.39
CA THR A 100 -15.84 -0.68 3.48
C THR A 100 -16.71 -0.67 2.23
N THR A 101 -17.04 0.52 1.73
CA THR A 101 -17.87 0.64 0.52
C THR A 101 -17.16 0.04 -0.68
N LEU A 102 -15.87 0.33 -0.86
CA LEU A 102 -15.08 -0.28 -1.93
C LEU A 102 -14.96 -1.80 -1.78
N ASP A 103 -14.82 -2.29 -0.54
CA ASP A 103 -14.74 -3.73 -0.26
C ASP A 103 -16.03 -4.45 -0.62
N LEU A 104 -17.19 -3.87 -0.29
CA LEU A 104 -18.50 -4.37 -0.68
C LEU A 104 -18.70 -4.34 -2.21
N LEU A 105 -18.39 -3.22 -2.87
CA LEU A 105 -18.51 -3.08 -4.32
C LEU A 105 -17.62 -4.05 -5.08
N SER A 106 -16.44 -4.33 -4.54
CA SER A 106 -15.47 -5.23 -5.15
C SER A 106 -15.68 -6.71 -4.79
N GLY A 107 -16.58 -7.03 -3.84
CA GLY A 107 -16.75 -8.40 -3.36
C GLY A 107 -15.54 -8.92 -2.57
N GLY A 108 -14.88 -8.06 -1.78
CA GLY A 108 -13.76 -8.47 -0.92
C GLY A 108 -12.39 -8.47 -1.61
N ARG A 109 -12.15 -7.51 -2.52
CA ARG A 109 -10.88 -7.41 -3.24
C ARG A 109 -9.95 -6.29 -2.76
N VAL A 110 -10.34 -5.54 -1.73
CA VAL A 110 -9.55 -4.40 -1.26
C VAL A 110 -8.33 -4.83 -0.45
N ILE A 111 -7.22 -4.12 -0.66
CA ILE A 111 -6.04 -4.10 0.21
C ILE A 111 -5.77 -2.63 0.53
N LEU A 112 -5.73 -2.28 1.81
CA LEU A 112 -5.47 -0.92 2.25
C LEU A 112 -3.99 -0.72 2.54
N GLY A 113 -3.27 -0.07 1.62
CA GLY A 113 -1.91 0.40 1.90
C GLY A 113 -1.93 1.68 2.71
N VAL A 114 -1.12 1.76 3.77
CA VAL A 114 -1.10 2.88 4.70
C VAL A 114 0.31 3.35 5.04
N GLY A 115 0.46 4.64 5.29
CA GLY A 115 1.75 5.22 5.64
C GLY A 115 1.65 6.62 6.25
N LEU A 116 2.80 7.25 6.42
CA LEU A 116 2.90 8.59 7.01
C LEU A 116 2.57 9.72 6.05
N GLY A 117 2.67 9.47 4.73
CA GLY A 117 2.57 10.51 3.70
C GLY A 117 3.90 11.25 3.47
N ASP A 118 4.20 11.49 2.20
CA ASP A 118 5.39 12.21 1.74
C ASP A 118 5.11 12.81 0.35
N PRO A 119 5.52 14.06 0.07
CA PRO A 119 6.25 15.01 0.91
C PRO A 119 5.41 15.57 2.07
N ALA A 120 5.98 15.61 3.26
CA ALA A 120 5.23 16.00 4.46
C ALA A 120 4.69 17.45 4.41
N ARG A 121 5.45 18.37 3.81
CA ARG A 121 5.01 19.76 3.64
C ARG A 121 3.82 19.84 2.68
N ALA A 122 3.91 19.21 1.52
CA ALA A 122 2.87 19.21 0.50
C ALA A 122 1.57 18.56 1.00
N GLU A 123 1.70 17.39 1.63
CA GLU A 123 0.57 16.56 2.05
C GLU A 123 -0.15 17.07 3.31
N PHE A 124 0.54 17.85 4.15
CA PHE A 124 0.04 18.30 5.45
C PHE A 124 0.28 19.79 5.69
N GLY A 125 1.52 20.26 5.58
CA GLY A 125 1.90 21.61 5.97
C GLY A 125 1.20 22.69 5.17
N LEU A 126 0.98 22.51 3.86
CA LEU A 126 0.25 23.46 3.02
C LEU A 126 -1.24 23.59 3.39
N PHE A 127 -1.78 22.61 4.10
CA PHE A 127 -3.17 22.58 4.56
C PHE A 127 -3.32 22.92 6.05
N GLY A 128 -2.23 23.42 6.70
CA GLY A 128 -2.24 23.78 8.12
C GLY A 128 -2.23 22.60 9.07
N GLU A 129 -1.97 21.38 8.57
CA GLU A 129 -1.85 20.17 9.36
C GLU A 129 -0.39 19.89 9.76
N SER A 130 -0.19 19.05 10.77
CA SER A 130 1.14 18.77 11.30
C SER A 130 2.01 17.96 10.32
N ALA A 131 3.10 18.57 9.87
CA ALA A 131 4.15 17.89 9.12
C ALA A 131 5.12 17.10 10.04
N ASP A 132 4.99 17.19 11.36
CA ASP A 132 5.84 16.45 12.30
C ASP A 132 5.66 14.95 12.16
N ARG A 133 6.78 14.24 11.99
CA ARG A 133 6.78 12.79 11.75
C ARG A 133 6.23 11.99 12.93
N HIS A 134 6.47 12.45 14.16
CA HIS A 134 6.03 11.73 15.36
C HIS A 134 4.53 11.86 15.54
N VAL A 135 4.01 13.08 15.35
CA VAL A 135 2.55 13.34 15.38
C VAL A 135 1.84 12.51 14.31
N ARG A 136 2.36 12.50 13.08
CA ARG A 136 1.77 11.70 11.99
C ARG A 136 1.85 10.19 12.26
N ALA A 137 2.90 9.72 12.94
CA ALA A 137 3.03 8.32 13.31
C ALA A 137 2.01 7.93 14.41
N GLU A 138 1.78 8.80 15.38
CA GLU A 138 0.76 8.61 16.42
C GLU A 138 -0.65 8.60 15.81
N LEU A 139 -0.95 9.57 14.93
CA LEU A 139 -2.22 9.63 14.19
C LEU A 139 -2.45 8.38 13.32
N LEU A 140 -1.40 7.86 12.69
CA LEU A 140 -1.47 6.62 11.92
C LEU A 140 -1.79 5.44 12.84
N ASP A 141 -1.08 5.28 13.95
CA ASP A 141 -1.28 4.15 14.86
C ASP A 141 -2.68 4.15 15.46
N GLU A 142 -3.15 5.29 16.00
CA GLU A 142 -4.50 5.41 16.54
C GLU A 142 -5.58 5.28 15.45
N GLY A 143 -5.33 5.85 14.28
CA GLY A 143 -6.24 5.73 13.13
C GLY A 143 -6.46 4.29 12.70
N LEU A 144 -5.41 3.47 12.70
CA LEU A 144 -5.50 2.05 12.37
C LEU A 144 -6.25 1.25 13.46
N ASP A 145 -6.05 1.57 14.72
CA ASP A 145 -6.79 0.94 15.83
C ASP A 145 -8.29 1.27 15.74
N VAL A 146 -8.63 2.53 15.42
CA VAL A 146 -10.03 2.95 15.19
C VAL A 146 -10.63 2.24 13.99
N LEU A 147 -9.92 2.17 12.85
CA LEU A 147 -10.38 1.45 11.65
C LEU A 147 -10.70 -0.01 11.97
N ALA A 148 -9.76 -0.71 12.61
CA ALA A 148 -9.93 -2.12 12.96
C ALA A 148 -11.12 -2.33 13.91
N GLY A 149 -11.27 -1.48 14.91
CA GLY A 149 -12.38 -1.54 15.85
C GLY A 149 -13.74 -1.31 15.18
N LEU A 150 -13.86 -0.31 14.33
CA LEU A 150 -15.09 -0.01 13.59
C LEU A 150 -15.49 -1.16 12.66
N TRP A 151 -14.53 -1.80 11.98
CA TRP A 151 -14.80 -2.90 11.05
C TRP A 151 -15.26 -4.20 11.72
N THR A 152 -15.14 -4.31 13.05
CA THR A 152 -15.74 -5.45 13.79
C THR A 152 -17.25 -5.47 13.66
N GLY A 153 -17.90 -4.31 13.46
CA GLY A 153 -19.35 -4.15 13.48
C GLY A 153 -19.98 -4.38 14.86
N GLN A 154 -19.17 -4.54 15.90
CA GLN A 154 -19.63 -4.60 17.29
C GLN A 154 -19.79 -3.18 17.86
N LEU A 155 -20.36 -3.08 19.05
CA LEU A 155 -20.34 -1.82 19.79
C LEU A 155 -18.89 -1.50 20.14
N PHE A 156 -18.39 -0.37 19.63
CA PHE A 156 -17.00 0.03 19.74
C PHE A 156 -16.90 1.44 20.29
N SER A 157 -15.94 1.65 21.18
CA SER A 157 -15.51 2.98 21.63
C SER A 157 -13.99 3.01 21.67
N TYR A 158 -13.42 4.22 21.54
CA TYR A 158 -11.97 4.42 21.56
C TYR A 158 -11.64 5.72 22.30
N GLN A 159 -10.59 5.70 23.12
CA GLN A 159 -10.04 6.86 23.78
C GLN A 159 -8.53 6.89 23.60
N GLY A 160 -8.04 7.70 22.66
CA GLY A 160 -6.64 7.91 22.37
C GLY A 160 -6.19 9.32 22.69
N LYS A 161 -4.97 9.64 22.29
CA LYS A 161 -4.39 10.99 22.39
C LYS A 161 -4.99 11.92 21.33
N HIS A 162 -5.23 11.40 20.13
CA HIS A 162 -5.65 12.17 18.95
C HIS A 162 -7.11 11.92 18.58
N PHE A 163 -7.61 10.72 18.83
CA PHE A 163 -8.98 10.35 18.47
C PHE A 163 -9.79 9.88 19.68
N THR A 164 -11.03 10.32 19.73
CA THR A 164 -12.05 9.82 20.66
C THR A 164 -13.26 9.37 19.86
N VAL A 165 -13.72 8.16 20.09
CA VAL A 165 -14.93 7.59 19.49
C VAL A 165 -15.84 7.14 20.62
N GLY A 166 -17.04 7.72 20.71
CA GLY A 166 -18.08 7.26 21.63
C GLY A 166 -18.64 5.90 21.21
N PRO A 167 -19.47 5.26 22.07
CA PRO A 167 -20.05 3.96 21.77
C PRO A 167 -20.83 4.00 20.45
N VAL A 168 -20.36 3.28 19.43
CA VAL A 168 -20.97 3.24 18.09
C VAL A 168 -20.94 1.84 17.52
N ARG A 169 -22.01 1.45 16.84
CA ARG A 169 -22.05 0.26 15.99
C ARG A 169 -21.89 0.69 14.53
N PHE A 170 -20.76 0.31 13.94
CA PHE A 170 -20.42 0.72 12.60
C PHE A 170 -20.92 -0.33 11.56
N SER A 171 -21.83 0.09 10.68
CA SER A 171 -22.48 -0.78 9.71
C SER A 171 -22.57 -0.06 8.35
N PRO A 172 -22.52 -0.80 7.22
CA PRO A 172 -22.22 -2.23 7.09
C PRO A 172 -20.77 -2.56 7.45
N ARG A 173 -20.47 -3.84 7.64
CA ARG A 173 -19.10 -4.36 7.79
C ARG A 173 -18.49 -4.64 6.42
N PRO A 174 -17.15 -4.64 6.28
CA PRO A 174 -16.47 -5.16 5.09
C PRO A 174 -16.88 -6.61 4.78
N VAL A 175 -16.68 -7.05 3.54
CA VAL A 175 -16.82 -8.47 3.15
C VAL A 175 -15.73 -9.33 3.78
N GLN A 176 -14.49 -8.83 3.72
CA GLN A 176 -13.31 -9.57 4.17
C GLN A 176 -13.30 -9.78 5.71
N ARG A 177 -12.77 -10.93 6.16
CA ARG A 177 -12.67 -11.31 7.56
C ARG A 177 -11.22 -11.63 7.93
N PRO A 178 -10.79 -11.27 9.13
CA PRO A 178 -11.52 -10.54 10.18
C PRO A 178 -11.79 -9.08 9.81
N ARG A 179 -11.06 -8.49 8.85
CA ARG A 179 -11.14 -7.13 8.32
C ARG A 179 -10.53 -7.05 6.92
N VAL A 180 -10.58 -5.87 6.31
CA VAL A 180 -9.78 -5.57 5.11
C VAL A 180 -8.29 -5.69 5.45
N PRO A 181 -7.48 -6.37 4.63
CA PRO A 181 -6.02 -6.45 4.83
C PRO A 181 -5.37 -5.06 4.80
N ILE A 182 -4.47 -4.81 5.74
CA ILE A 182 -3.73 -3.56 5.90
C ILE A 182 -2.25 -3.81 5.62
N TRP A 183 -1.69 -3.12 4.63
CA TRP A 183 -0.26 -3.14 4.34
C TRP A 183 0.39 -1.82 4.75
N VAL A 184 1.39 -1.90 5.60
CA VAL A 184 2.10 -0.73 6.10
C VAL A 184 3.30 -0.41 5.24
N GLY A 185 3.35 0.79 4.67
CA GLY A 185 4.51 1.30 3.98
C GLY A 185 5.53 1.89 4.94
N GLY A 186 6.80 1.66 4.65
CA GLY A 186 7.85 2.21 5.49
C GLY A 186 9.25 2.14 4.93
N ILE A 187 10.03 3.16 5.27
CA ILE A 187 11.40 3.28 4.81
C ILE A 187 12.28 2.21 5.47
N VAL A 188 13.05 1.50 4.65
CA VAL A 188 14.15 0.64 5.06
C VAL A 188 15.48 1.31 4.71
N HIS A 189 16.51 1.10 5.54
CA HIS A 189 17.83 1.66 5.33
C HIS A 189 18.89 0.56 5.36
N SER A 190 19.84 0.60 4.45
CA SER A 190 20.95 -0.35 4.34
C SER A 190 21.91 -0.37 5.54
N GLY A 191 21.83 0.61 6.43
CA GLY A 191 22.70 0.78 7.61
C GLY A 191 22.14 0.23 8.91
N GLY A 192 21.13 -0.60 8.87
CA GLY A 192 20.60 -1.27 10.06
C GLY A 192 19.12 -1.00 10.29
N LEU A 193 18.35 -2.06 10.16
CA LEU A 193 17.00 -2.22 10.72
C LEU A 193 17.01 -1.97 12.25
N LEU A 194 18.17 -1.69 12.81
CA LEU A 194 18.46 -1.57 14.25
C LEU A 194 18.61 -0.10 14.72
N ALA A 195 18.53 0.88 13.86
CA ALA A 195 18.72 2.27 14.27
C ALA A 195 17.49 2.81 14.99
N ARG A 196 17.56 2.63 16.30
CA ARG A 196 17.31 3.65 17.33
C ARG A 196 15.93 4.30 17.25
N THR A 197 15.04 3.98 18.14
CA THR A 197 14.96 4.36 19.54
C THR A 197 13.78 3.65 20.20
N ALA A 198 14.04 2.75 21.11
CA ALA A 198 13.09 2.44 22.16
C ALA A 198 12.99 3.70 23.04
N ARG A 199 12.03 4.56 22.80
CA ARG A 199 11.72 5.64 23.72
C ARG A 199 10.83 5.04 24.82
N ARG A 200 11.40 4.92 26.01
CA ARG A 200 10.65 4.64 27.22
C ARG A 200 9.67 5.79 27.46
N VAL A 201 8.41 5.58 27.15
CA VAL A 201 7.31 6.35 27.70
C VAL A 201 6.55 5.39 28.60
N ALA A 202 6.46 5.76 29.88
CA ALA A 202 5.82 5.09 30.98
C ALA A 202 4.99 3.83 30.65
N GLY A 203 5.58 2.63 30.80
CA GLY A 203 4.83 1.41 31.04
C GLY A 203 4.45 0.55 29.82
N VAL A 204 4.58 1.01 28.57
CA VAL A 204 4.25 0.20 27.38
C VAL A 204 5.44 0.20 26.41
N HIS A 205 6.14 -0.92 26.34
CA HIS A 205 7.21 -1.17 25.37
C HIS A 205 6.61 -1.66 24.06
N ALA A 206 5.98 -0.77 23.28
CA ALA A 206 5.66 -1.10 21.91
C ALA A 206 6.92 -0.90 21.03
N PRO A 207 7.31 -1.88 20.22
CA PRO A 207 8.40 -1.71 19.26
C PRO A 207 8.08 -0.54 18.33
N SER A 208 9.00 0.40 18.14
CA SER A 208 8.80 1.57 17.29
C SER A 208 9.36 1.36 15.88
N GLY A 209 8.80 2.06 14.90
CA GLY A 209 9.25 2.05 13.52
C GLY A 209 8.35 1.27 12.56
N PRO A 210 8.55 1.44 11.23
CA PRO A 210 7.62 0.95 10.22
C PRO A 210 7.49 -0.58 10.21
N VAL A 211 8.59 -1.32 10.39
CA VAL A 211 8.57 -2.79 10.43
C VAL A 211 7.82 -3.31 11.66
N ALA A 212 8.01 -2.67 12.81
CA ALA A 212 7.31 -3.05 14.03
C ALA A 212 5.81 -2.72 13.95
N ARG A 213 5.45 -1.59 13.32
CA ARG A 213 4.06 -1.26 13.02
C ARG A 213 3.46 -2.30 12.09
N ALA A 214 4.15 -2.64 10.99
CA ALA A 214 3.68 -3.63 10.03
C ALA A 214 3.41 -4.99 10.66
N ALA A 215 4.23 -5.41 11.63
CA ALA A 215 4.07 -6.69 12.33
C ALA A 215 2.72 -6.82 13.09
N ARG A 216 2.02 -5.71 13.35
CA ARG A 216 0.65 -5.71 13.94
C ARG A 216 -0.45 -5.96 12.89
N TRP A 217 -0.13 -5.86 11.60
CA TRP A 217 -1.09 -5.88 10.49
C TRP A 217 -0.82 -7.03 9.52
N ASP A 218 -1.20 -6.90 8.26
CA ASP A 218 -1.26 -8.02 7.32
C ASP A 218 -0.16 -7.98 6.26
N GLY A 219 0.58 -6.86 6.15
CA GLY A 219 1.66 -6.77 5.19
C GLY A 219 2.56 -5.56 5.39
N PHE A 220 3.69 -5.62 4.69
CA PHE A 220 4.70 -4.57 4.67
C PHE A 220 5.08 -4.19 3.24
N VAL A 221 5.20 -2.88 3.00
CA VAL A 221 5.67 -2.32 1.73
C VAL A 221 6.99 -1.58 2.00
N PRO A 222 8.14 -2.25 1.84
CA PRO A 222 9.44 -1.65 2.08
C PRO A 222 9.78 -0.62 1.01
N ILE A 223 10.12 0.59 1.43
CA ILE A 223 10.52 1.71 0.59
C ILE A 223 11.98 2.03 0.85
N HIS A 224 12.79 2.19 -0.20
CA HIS A 224 14.17 2.63 -0.10
C HIS A 224 14.35 3.94 -0.87
N PRO A 225 14.24 5.12 -0.21
CA PRO A 225 14.35 6.41 -0.88
C PRO A 225 15.74 6.57 -1.53
N GLY A 226 15.75 7.19 -2.70
CA GLY A 226 16.99 7.46 -3.44
C GLY A 226 17.50 6.30 -4.30
N ARG A 227 16.75 5.20 -4.43
CA ARG A 227 17.01 4.16 -5.42
C ARG A 227 15.96 4.18 -6.53
N PRO A 228 16.33 3.79 -7.76
CA PRO A 228 15.37 3.68 -8.85
C PRO A 228 14.18 2.79 -8.44
N GLY A 229 12.96 3.34 -8.57
CA GLY A 229 11.73 2.66 -8.18
C GLY A 229 11.57 2.42 -6.67
N ASP A 230 12.32 3.14 -5.82
CA ASP A 230 12.29 3.01 -4.36
C ASP A 230 12.43 1.56 -3.86
N ARG A 231 13.16 0.74 -4.63
CA ARG A 231 13.25 -0.70 -4.43
C ARG A 231 14.20 -1.07 -3.29
N ALA A 232 13.68 -1.79 -2.30
CA ALA A 232 14.49 -2.45 -1.28
C ALA A 232 15.33 -3.60 -1.88
N THR A 233 16.50 -3.87 -1.29
CA THR A 233 17.36 -5.00 -1.69
C THR A 233 16.83 -6.32 -1.14
N VAL A 234 17.27 -7.44 -1.73
CA VAL A 234 16.98 -8.80 -1.23
C VAL A 234 17.32 -8.94 0.24
N GLY A 235 18.50 -8.42 0.67
CA GLY A 235 18.92 -8.46 2.07
C GLY A 235 18.03 -7.63 3.01
N GLU A 236 17.54 -6.48 2.56
CA GLU A 236 16.61 -5.66 3.34
C GLU A 236 15.23 -6.34 3.49
N ILE A 237 14.79 -7.06 2.44
CA ILE A 237 13.56 -7.85 2.50
C ILE A 237 13.70 -9.01 3.50
N ALA A 238 14.78 -9.78 3.42
CA ALA A 238 15.05 -10.87 4.36
C ALA A 238 15.10 -10.37 5.81
N ALA A 239 15.83 -9.28 6.07
CA ALA A 239 15.91 -8.69 7.39
C ALA A 239 14.56 -8.17 7.91
N ALA A 240 13.72 -7.59 7.04
CA ALA A 240 12.38 -7.17 7.40
C ALA A 240 11.49 -8.37 7.76
N ARG A 241 11.50 -9.43 6.92
CA ARG A 241 10.78 -10.68 7.17
C ARG A 241 11.16 -11.28 8.52
N ASP A 242 12.46 -11.43 8.80
CA ASP A 242 12.94 -12.07 10.03
C ASP A 242 12.53 -11.27 11.27
N LYS A 243 12.61 -9.94 11.19
CA LYS A 243 12.13 -9.08 12.27
C LYS A 243 10.62 -9.17 12.48
N ILE A 244 9.84 -9.21 11.40
CA ILE A 244 8.38 -9.37 11.47
C ILE A 244 8.04 -10.74 12.06
N ALA A 245 8.69 -11.81 11.60
CA ALA A 245 8.52 -13.15 12.14
C ALA A 245 8.82 -13.23 13.64
N GLY A 246 9.90 -12.59 14.08
CA GLY A 246 10.24 -12.51 15.50
C GLY A 246 9.22 -11.75 16.36
N LEU A 247 8.61 -10.70 15.80
CA LEU A 247 7.58 -9.91 16.50
C LEU A 247 6.20 -10.60 16.52
N ARG A 248 5.87 -11.36 15.49
CA ARG A 248 4.58 -12.05 15.34
C ARG A 248 4.60 -13.49 15.87
N GLY A 249 5.78 -14.07 16.07
CA GLY A 249 5.96 -15.51 16.29
C GLY A 249 5.84 -16.36 15.02
N THR A 250 5.49 -15.76 13.89
CA THR A 250 5.38 -16.40 12.58
C THR A 250 5.44 -15.37 11.45
N ALA A 251 5.89 -15.80 10.26
CA ALA A 251 5.77 -15.04 9.01
C ALA A 251 4.61 -15.54 8.13
N ALA A 252 3.87 -16.57 8.54
CA ALA A 252 2.74 -17.09 7.79
C ALA A 252 1.64 -16.01 7.65
N ASP A 253 0.93 -16.05 6.54
CA ASP A 253 -0.18 -15.14 6.22
C ASP A 253 0.19 -13.64 6.33
N PHE A 254 1.42 -13.30 5.92
CA PHE A 254 1.92 -11.94 5.90
C PHE A 254 2.49 -11.58 4.53
N ASP A 255 1.99 -10.50 3.95
CA ASP A 255 2.48 -10.05 2.64
C ASP A 255 3.68 -9.11 2.76
N ILE A 256 4.68 -9.32 1.89
CA ILE A 256 5.76 -8.36 1.65
C ILE A 256 5.70 -7.96 0.18
N ALA A 257 5.33 -6.71 -0.07
CA ALA A 257 5.11 -6.19 -1.41
C ALA A 257 6.26 -5.28 -1.83
N VAL A 258 7.06 -5.73 -2.79
CA VAL A 258 8.27 -5.06 -3.23
C VAL A 258 8.00 -4.18 -4.44
N TRP A 259 8.41 -2.91 -4.38
CA TRP A 259 8.40 -2.01 -5.52
C TRP A 259 9.40 -2.45 -6.59
N GLY A 260 8.97 -2.45 -7.84
CA GLY A 260 9.77 -2.77 -9.01
C GLY A 260 9.57 -1.74 -10.12
N GLU A 261 10.54 -1.66 -11.02
CA GLU A 261 10.41 -0.81 -12.21
C GLU A 261 9.42 -1.42 -13.19
N LEU A 262 8.69 -0.54 -13.88
CA LEU A 262 7.94 -0.91 -15.07
C LEU A 262 8.95 -1.23 -16.17
N GLY A 263 9.16 -2.46 -16.52
CA GLY A 263 10.13 -2.70 -17.56
C GLY A 263 10.54 -4.13 -17.84
N SER A 264 11.47 -4.26 -18.74
CA SER A 264 11.92 -5.48 -19.40
C SER A 264 11.86 -6.72 -18.49
N ALA A 265 10.95 -7.62 -18.77
CA ALA A 265 10.75 -8.88 -18.08
C ALA A 265 12.06 -9.64 -17.88
N GLY A 266 12.97 -9.65 -18.85
CA GLY A 266 14.23 -10.38 -18.74
C GLY A 266 15.15 -9.92 -17.61
N ARG A 267 15.29 -8.61 -17.36
CA ARG A 267 16.13 -8.09 -16.26
C ARG A 267 15.50 -8.26 -14.89
N VAL A 268 14.17 -8.23 -14.84
CA VAL A 268 13.41 -8.39 -13.60
C VAL A 268 13.31 -9.88 -13.25
N ALA A 269 12.98 -10.74 -14.21
CA ALA A 269 12.80 -12.17 -14.02
C ALA A 269 14.00 -12.84 -13.34
N ALA A 270 15.23 -12.50 -13.74
CA ALA A 270 16.44 -13.04 -13.14
C ALA A 270 16.60 -12.71 -11.63
N ARG A 271 15.89 -11.69 -11.13
CA ARG A 271 15.96 -11.25 -9.73
C ARG A 271 14.82 -11.73 -8.86
N LEU A 272 13.67 -12.07 -9.47
CA LEU A 272 12.46 -12.45 -8.74
C LEU A 272 12.67 -13.63 -7.79
N PRO A 273 13.40 -14.71 -8.16
CA PRO A 273 13.66 -15.81 -7.23
C PRO A 273 14.33 -15.35 -5.94
N GLY A 274 15.34 -14.47 -6.02
CA GLY A 274 16.01 -13.93 -4.84
C GLY A 274 15.07 -13.14 -3.92
N TYR A 275 14.15 -12.37 -4.47
CA TYR A 275 13.15 -11.64 -3.68
C TYR A 275 12.12 -12.59 -3.05
N ARG A 276 11.64 -13.59 -3.78
CA ARG A 276 10.76 -14.63 -3.23
C ARG A 276 11.43 -15.36 -2.07
N ASP A 277 12.66 -15.80 -2.24
CA ASP A 277 13.40 -16.57 -1.24
C ASP A 277 13.70 -15.71 0.00
N ALA A 278 13.81 -14.39 -0.18
CA ALA A 278 13.87 -13.42 0.90
C ALA A 278 12.51 -13.19 1.61
N GLY A 279 11.42 -13.71 1.07
CA GLY A 279 10.07 -13.64 1.66
C GLY A 279 9.13 -12.62 1.02
N ALA A 280 9.47 -12.05 -0.13
CA ALA A 280 8.50 -11.26 -0.89
C ALA A 280 7.35 -12.14 -1.37
N THR A 281 6.12 -11.60 -1.36
CA THR A 281 4.90 -12.26 -1.84
C THR A 281 4.29 -11.54 -3.04
N TRP A 282 4.65 -10.26 -3.21
CA TRP A 282 4.19 -9.42 -4.30
C TRP A 282 5.35 -8.65 -4.95
N TRP A 283 5.22 -8.49 -6.27
CA TRP A 283 6.02 -7.57 -7.05
C TRP A 283 5.13 -6.48 -7.62
N LEU A 284 5.37 -5.22 -7.21
CA LEU A 284 4.58 -4.07 -7.64
C LEU A 284 5.32 -3.33 -8.75
N GLU A 285 4.90 -3.52 -9.99
CA GLU A 285 5.42 -2.75 -11.12
C GLU A 285 4.95 -1.31 -11.03
N SER A 286 5.89 -0.35 -11.07
CA SER A 286 5.57 1.08 -11.03
C SER A 286 6.36 1.86 -12.07
N PRO A 287 5.71 2.74 -12.84
CA PRO A 287 6.39 3.67 -13.74
C PRO A 287 7.08 4.83 -13.01
N GLY A 288 6.77 5.02 -11.70
CA GLY A 288 7.12 6.23 -10.99
C GLY A 288 6.34 7.46 -11.47
N ALA A 289 6.68 8.63 -10.94
CA ALA A 289 6.02 9.91 -11.26
C ALA A 289 6.70 10.67 -12.41
N ARG A 290 7.30 9.98 -13.38
CA ARG A 290 8.02 10.60 -14.49
C ARG A 290 7.06 11.12 -15.58
N PRO A 291 7.40 12.18 -16.32
CA PRO A 291 6.65 12.54 -17.52
C PRO A 291 6.49 11.34 -18.47
N GLY A 292 5.31 11.17 -19.04
CA GLY A 292 5.00 10.01 -19.91
C GLY A 292 4.75 8.69 -19.19
N TRP A 293 4.63 8.69 -17.87
CA TRP A 293 4.39 7.49 -17.08
C TRP A 293 3.12 6.71 -17.50
N LEU A 294 2.07 7.43 -17.90
CA LEU A 294 0.80 6.85 -18.31
C LEU A 294 0.93 6.05 -19.61
N ASP A 295 1.67 6.60 -20.59
CA ASP A 295 1.91 5.91 -21.84
C ASP A 295 2.84 4.71 -21.64
N ALA A 296 3.87 4.84 -20.83
CA ALA A 296 4.71 3.71 -20.46
C ALA A 296 3.91 2.57 -19.76
N ALA A 297 2.95 2.92 -18.92
CA ALA A 297 2.06 1.94 -18.30
C ALA A 297 1.11 1.30 -19.33
N ARG A 298 0.55 2.07 -20.25
CA ARG A 298 -0.29 1.57 -21.36
C ARG A 298 0.48 0.60 -22.26
N GLU A 299 1.67 0.99 -22.70
CA GLU A 299 2.54 0.13 -23.52
C GLU A 299 2.89 -1.17 -22.77
N ARG A 300 3.18 -1.07 -21.48
CA ARG A 300 3.48 -2.26 -20.66
C ARG A 300 2.32 -3.25 -20.63
N LEU A 301 1.09 -2.76 -20.51
CA LEU A 301 -0.10 -3.60 -20.52
C LEU A 301 -0.40 -4.21 -21.90
N GLN A 302 -0.09 -3.48 -22.99
CA GLN A 302 -0.28 -3.98 -24.36
C GLN A 302 0.68 -5.13 -24.70
N ARG A 303 1.89 -5.12 -24.15
CA ARG A 303 2.88 -6.21 -24.35
C ARG A 303 2.47 -7.51 -23.66
N GLY A 304 1.46 -7.44 -22.77
CA GLY A 304 1.02 -8.58 -21.99
C GLY A 304 2.05 -9.04 -20.94
N PRO A 305 1.83 -10.16 -20.28
CA PRO A 305 2.83 -10.79 -19.44
C PRO A 305 3.97 -11.28 -20.31
N GLU A 306 5.11 -10.55 -20.31
CA GLU A 306 6.33 -11.05 -20.91
C GLU A 306 6.73 -12.29 -20.10
N ILE A 307 6.71 -13.44 -20.74
CA ILE A 307 7.18 -14.72 -20.19
C ILE A 307 8.71 -14.67 -20.26
N PRO A 308 9.45 -14.80 -19.15
CA PRO A 308 10.88 -15.09 -19.23
C PRO A 308 11.06 -16.41 -19.94
N GLN A 309 11.82 -16.43 -21.05
CA GLN A 309 12.26 -17.66 -21.70
C GLN A 309 13.35 -18.30 -20.86
#